data_3dc70f927d1fc9ac58b03c00167ec572
#
_entry.id   3dc70f927d1fc9ac58b03c00167ec572
#
_cell.length_a   1.000
_cell.length_b   1.000
_cell.length_c   1.000
_cell.angle_alpha   90.00
_cell.angle_beta   90.00
_cell.angle_gamma   90.00
#
_symmetry.space_group_name_H-M   'P 1'
#
loop_
_entity.id
_entity.type
_entity.pdbx_description
1 polymer ?
#
loop_
_entity_poly.entity_id
_entity_poly.type
_entity_poly.pdbx_seq_one_letter_code
_entity_poly.pdbx_strand_id
1 'polypeptide(L)'
;MNLAKNYALNYNPIDTVENLFSAQSYELDRRDENEVVVEVQGKWNNMLLFFAWEENMHCLHLSCLMDIKSTIEDRSKIFEMLALANEELWVGHFSYWTEQNMPVFKHAVILNDNEANVESKIAQVIDIAIKECERMYPIFNVVLTKGMNPRQAMYPKMMETIGQA
;
A
#
# COMPACT_ATOMS: atom_id res chain seq x y z
N MET A 1 -18.21 23.96 -12.69
CA MET A 1 -17.17 23.87 -13.73
C MET A 1 -16.92 22.39 -13.96
N ASN A 2 -17.36 21.84 -15.09
CA ASN A 2 -17.23 20.40 -15.36
C ASN A 2 -15.99 20.22 -16.24
N LEU A 3 -14.86 19.86 -15.63
CA LEU A 3 -13.56 19.72 -16.30
C LEU A 3 -13.31 18.28 -16.80
N ALA A 4 -14.11 17.32 -16.33
CA ALA A 4 -14.00 15.92 -16.74
C ALA A 4 -14.94 15.67 -17.92
N LYS A 5 -14.40 15.32 -19.08
CA LYS A 5 -15.16 14.65 -20.14
C LYS A 5 -15.37 13.21 -19.69
N ASN A 6 -16.59 12.68 -19.86
CA ASN A 6 -16.84 11.25 -19.67
C ASN A 6 -16.03 10.46 -20.70
N TYR A 7 -14.96 9.85 -20.24
CA TYR A 7 -14.18 8.88 -20.97
C TYR A 7 -14.55 7.50 -20.42
N ALA A 8 -15.32 6.71 -21.14
CA ALA A 8 -15.52 5.31 -20.79
C ALA A 8 -14.25 4.54 -21.17
N LEU A 9 -13.64 3.81 -20.24
CA LEU A 9 -12.53 2.92 -20.58
C LEU A 9 -13.08 1.73 -21.39
N ASN A 10 -12.43 1.43 -22.52
CA ASN A 10 -12.78 0.28 -23.37
C ASN A 10 -12.22 -1.06 -22.82
N TYR A 11 -11.59 -1.04 -21.64
CA TYR A 11 -11.00 -2.21 -20.98
C TYR A 11 -11.15 -2.08 -19.45
N ASN A 12 -11.14 -3.21 -18.76
CA ASN A 12 -11.14 -3.22 -17.30
C ASN A 12 -9.69 -3.30 -16.78
N PRO A 13 -9.21 -2.33 -15.98
CA PRO A 13 -7.87 -2.36 -15.41
C PRO A 13 -7.58 -3.58 -14.52
N ILE A 14 -8.60 -4.22 -13.96
CA ILE A 14 -8.46 -5.46 -13.20
C ILE A 14 -7.91 -6.58 -14.07
N ASP A 15 -8.31 -6.66 -15.35
CA ASP A 15 -7.78 -7.65 -16.29
C ASP A 15 -6.26 -7.42 -16.54
N THR A 16 -5.83 -6.15 -16.54
CA THR A 16 -4.39 -5.82 -16.62
C THR A 16 -3.64 -6.29 -15.38
N VAL A 17 -4.22 -6.09 -14.19
CA VAL A 17 -3.64 -6.59 -12.93
C VAL A 17 -3.50 -8.11 -12.97
N GLU A 18 -4.56 -8.83 -13.37
CA GLU A 18 -4.53 -10.29 -13.49
C GLU A 18 -3.43 -10.76 -14.45
N ASN A 19 -3.29 -10.12 -15.61
CA ASN A 19 -2.25 -10.47 -16.58
C ASN A 19 -0.84 -10.28 -16.01
N LEU A 20 -0.59 -9.19 -15.28
CA LEU A 20 0.71 -8.91 -14.65
C LEU A 20 1.13 -9.99 -13.65
N PHE A 21 0.20 -10.45 -12.82
CA PHE A 21 0.48 -11.45 -11.79
C PHE A 21 0.47 -12.87 -12.35
N SER A 22 -0.44 -13.20 -13.26
CA SER A 22 -0.49 -14.51 -13.92
C SER A 22 0.78 -14.82 -14.70
N ALA A 23 1.39 -13.82 -15.33
CA ALA A 23 2.68 -13.97 -16.01
C ALA A 23 3.83 -14.38 -15.06
N GLN A 24 3.67 -14.15 -13.75
CA GLN A 24 4.63 -14.49 -12.71
C GLN A 24 4.18 -15.70 -11.87
N SER A 25 3.10 -16.39 -12.25
CA SER A 25 2.54 -17.55 -11.58
C SER A 25 2.05 -17.32 -10.15
N TYR A 26 1.60 -16.08 -9.85
CA TYR A 26 0.91 -15.80 -8.59
C TYR A 26 -0.52 -16.30 -8.61
N GLU A 27 -1.02 -16.75 -7.47
CA GLU A 27 -2.42 -17.08 -7.29
C GLU A 27 -3.24 -15.80 -7.09
N LEU A 28 -4.36 -15.74 -7.80
CA LEU A 28 -5.28 -14.61 -7.81
C LEU A 28 -6.65 -15.08 -7.31
N ASP A 29 -7.27 -14.26 -6.47
CA ASP A 29 -8.65 -14.41 -6.05
C ASP A 29 -9.46 -13.23 -6.62
N ARG A 30 -10.09 -13.42 -7.78
CA ARG A 30 -11.00 -12.44 -8.36
C ARG A 30 -12.36 -12.56 -7.69
N ARG A 31 -12.74 -11.54 -6.95
CA ARG A 31 -13.99 -11.52 -6.16
C ARG A 31 -15.20 -11.14 -6.98
N ASP A 32 -15.03 -10.20 -7.91
CA ASP A 32 -16.03 -9.80 -8.89
C ASP A 32 -15.37 -9.15 -10.12
N GLU A 33 -16.17 -8.46 -10.95
CA GLU A 33 -15.65 -7.79 -12.16
C GLU A 33 -14.65 -6.69 -11.84
N ASN A 34 -14.77 -6.05 -10.67
CA ASN A 34 -14.05 -4.85 -10.29
C ASN A 34 -13.08 -5.05 -9.11
N GLU A 35 -12.97 -6.28 -8.59
CA GLU A 35 -12.09 -6.55 -7.44
C GLU A 35 -11.25 -7.82 -7.62
N VAL A 36 -9.97 -7.72 -7.34
CA VAL A 36 -9.04 -8.86 -7.28
C VAL A 36 -8.10 -8.74 -6.09
N VAL A 37 -7.79 -9.88 -5.49
CA VAL A 37 -6.82 -10.00 -4.39
C VAL A 37 -5.68 -10.90 -4.83
N VAL A 38 -4.47 -10.50 -4.50
CA VAL A 38 -3.25 -11.25 -4.81
C VAL A 38 -2.43 -11.39 -3.54
N GLU A 39 -1.99 -12.61 -3.23
CA GLU A 39 -0.99 -12.84 -2.20
C GLU A 39 0.41 -12.84 -2.83
N VAL A 40 1.29 -11.99 -2.31
CA VAL A 40 2.68 -11.91 -2.75
C VAL A 40 3.62 -12.23 -1.58
N GLN A 41 4.66 -13.00 -1.87
CA GLN A 41 5.71 -13.28 -0.90
C GLN A 41 6.66 -12.08 -0.80
N GLY A 42 6.67 -11.44 0.36
CA GLY A 42 7.61 -10.37 0.67
C GLY A 42 8.85 -10.87 1.39
N LYS A 43 9.77 -9.95 1.64
CA LYS A 43 11.04 -10.25 2.34
C LYS A 43 10.83 -10.68 3.81
N TRP A 44 9.81 -10.15 4.46
CA TRP A 44 9.58 -10.33 5.90
C TRP A 44 8.36 -11.23 6.18
N ASN A 45 7.33 -11.11 5.37
CA ASN A 45 6.07 -11.84 5.48
C ASN A 45 5.35 -11.83 4.12
N ASN A 46 4.27 -12.59 4.01
CA ASN A 46 3.37 -12.46 2.88
C ASN A 46 2.56 -11.17 3.00
N MET A 47 2.28 -10.56 1.86
CA MET A 47 1.48 -9.36 1.74
C MET A 47 0.24 -9.66 0.91
N LEU A 48 -0.89 -9.06 1.27
CA LEU A 48 -2.12 -9.12 0.49
C LEU A 48 -2.34 -7.80 -0.24
N LEU A 49 -2.39 -7.86 -1.56
CA LEU A 49 -2.68 -6.74 -2.42
C LEU A 49 -4.15 -6.82 -2.85
N PHE A 50 -4.92 -5.81 -2.50
CA PHE A 50 -6.32 -5.64 -2.92
C PHE A 50 -6.39 -4.57 -3.98
N PHE A 51 -6.97 -4.91 -5.12
CA PHE A 51 -7.25 -3.98 -6.19
C PHE A 51 -8.75 -3.82 -6.34
N ALA A 52 -9.21 -2.59 -6.45
CA ALA A 52 -10.59 -2.25 -6.70
C ALA A 52 -10.69 -1.18 -7.78
N TRP A 53 -11.55 -1.40 -8.76
CA TRP A 53 -11.83 -0.47 -9.85
C TRP A 53 -13.14 0.29 -9.60
N GLU A 54 -13.07 1.61 -9.54
CA GLU A 54 -14.24 2.49 -9.50
C GLU A 54 -14.45 3.14 -10.86
N GLU A 55 -15.39 2.59 -11.63
CA GLU A 55 -15.63 2.97 -13.01
C GLU A 55 -16.05 4.43 -13.17
N ASN A 56 -16.92 4.94 -12.29
CA ASN A 56 -17.39 6.32 -12.37
C ASN A 56 -16.28 7.37 -12.14
N MET A 57 -15.27 7.00 -11.37
CA MET A 57 -14.12 7.86 -11.10
C MET A 57 -12.92 7.55 -11.98
N HIS A 58 -12.99 6.50 -12.79
CA HIS A 58 -11.85 5.98 -13.56
C HIS A 58 -10.62 5.76 -12.64
N CYS A 59 -10.85 5.19 -11.48
CA CYS A 59 -9.86 5.08 -10.42
C CYS A 59 -9.59 3.62 -10.06
N LEU A 60 -8.37 3.19 -10.25
CA LEU A 60 -7.87 1.91 -9.73
C LEU A 60 -7.28 2.16 -8.35
N HIS A 61 -7.86 1.56 -7.33
CA HIS A 61 -7.40 1.62 -5.96
C HIS A 61 -6.58 0.38 -5.61
N LEU A 62 -5.42 0.58 -5.02
CA LEU A 62 -4.56 -0.46 -4.44
C LEU A 62 -4.48 -0.29 -2.93
N SER A 63 -4.72 -1.39 -2.20
CA SER A 63 -4.39 -1.52 -0.78
C SER A 63 -3.41 -2.67 -0.60
N CYS A 64 -2.28 -2.43 0.05
CA CYS A 64 -1.30 -3.46 0.38
C CYS A 64 -1.27 -3.66 1.91
N LEU A 65 -1.61 -4.86 2.34
CA LEU A 65 -1.63 -5.24 3.75
C LEU A 65 -0.37 -6.01 4.11
N MET A 66 0.24 -5.58 5.20
CA MET A 66 1.30 -6.31 5.87
C MET A 66 0.66 -7.13 6.99
N ASP A 67 0.94 -8.41 7.12
CA ASP A 67 0.42 -9.22 8.24
C ASP A 67 1.09 -8.80 9.57
N ILE A 68 0.68 -7.62 10.06
CA ILE A 68 1.12 -7.05 11.33
C ILE A 68 -0.04 -7.07 12.30
N LYS A 69 0.07 -7.94 13.32
CA LYS A 69 -0.93 -8.02 14.39
C LYS A 69 -0.74 -6.89 15.38
N SER A 70 -1.79 -6.14 15.65
CA SER A 70 -1.80 -5.09 16.65
C SER A 70 -3.07 -5.17 17.52
N THR A 71 -3.02 -4.51 18.67
CA THR A 71 -4.15 -4.41 19.60
C THR A 71 -4.74 -3.00 19.58
N ILE A 72 -5.89 -2.82 20.23
CA ILE A 72 -6.49 -1.48 20.40
C ILE A 72 -5.55 -0.55 21.17
N GLU A 73 -4.77 -1.09 22.09
CA GLU A 73 -3.81 -0.34 22.93
C GLU A 73 -2.62 0.19 22.13
N ASP A 74 -2.31 -0.45 21.02
CA ASP A 74 -1.22 -0.03 20.12
C ASP A 74 -1.59 1.11 19.19
N ARG A 75 -2.87 1.48 19.10
CA ARG A 75 -3.36 2.47 18.11
C ARG A 75 -2.62 3.80 18.15
N SER A 76 -2.33 4.34 19.33
CA SER A 76 -1.65 5.62 19.45
C SER A 76 -0.24 5.58 18.86
N LYS A 77 0.50 4.48 19.09
CA LYS A 77 1.83 4.26 18.49
C LYS A 77 1.75 4.09 16.98
N ILE A 78 0.74 3.33 16.51
CA ILE A 78 0.51 3.14 15.07
C ILE A 78 0.21 4.49 14.42
N PHE A 79 -0.68 5.31 14.98
CA PHE A 79 -1.02 6.62 14.40
C PHE A 79 0.18 7.56 14.34
N GLU A 80 1.05 7.56 15.35
CA GLU A 80 2.31 8.28 15.30
C GLU A 80 3.23 7.74 14.19
N MET A 81 3.34 6.41 14.06
CA MET A 81 4.09 5.77 12.99
C MET A 81 3.58 6.13 11.61
N LEU A 82 2.24 6.12 11.41
CA LEU A 82 1.62 6.50 10.14
C LEU A 82 1.94 7.95 9.77
N ALA A 83 1.87 8.87 10.75
CA ALA A 83 2.22 10.26 10.52
C ALA A 83 3.68 10.41 10.08
N LEU A 84 4.62 9.79 10.80
CA LEU A 84 6.05 9.83 10.47
C LEU A 84 6.36 9.18 9.12
N ALA A 85 5.75 8.03 8.82
CA ALA A 85 5.94 7.36 7.53
C ALA A 85 5.44 8.20 6.36
N ASN A 86 4.27 8.83 6.52
CA ASN A 86 3.66 9.63 5.47
C ASN A 86 4.40 10.94 5.19
N GLU A 87 5.18 11.48 6.13
CA GLU A 87 6.06 12.63 5.88
C GLU A 87 7.15 12.32 4.84
N GLU A 88 7.57 11.07 4.72
CA GLU A 88 8.63 10.63 3.79
C GLU A 88 8.09 10.14 2.44
N LEU A 89 6.80 9.83 2.34
CA LEU A 89 6.21 9.24 1.14
C LEU A 89 5.91 10.28 0.07
N TRP A 90 6.34 9.99 -1.16
CA TRP A 90 5.98 10.76 -2.35
C TRP A 90 4.76 10.20 -3.07
N VAL A 91 4.53 8.89 -2.95
CA VAL A 91 3.47 8.17 -3.66
C VAL A 91 2.75 7.26 -2.68
N GLY A 92 1.42 7.33 -2.70
CA GLY A 92 0.58 6.61 -1.75
C GLY A 92 0.65 7.15 -0.33
N HIS A 93 0.08 6.41 0.58
CA HIS A 93 0.09 6.75 2.01
C HIS A 93 -0.19 5.51 2.85
N PHE A 94 0.28 5.51 4.07
CA PHE A 94 -0.15 4.55 5.08
C PHE A 94 -1.41 5.04 5.78
N SER A 95 -2.35 4.12 5.97
CA SER A 95 -3.61 4.31 6.68
C SER A 95 -3.79 3.22 7.72
N TYR A 96 -4.83 3.32 8.53
CA TYR A 96 -5.20 2.31 9.52
C TYR A 96 -6.52 1.66 9.15
N TRP A 97 -6.50 0.33 9.01
CA TRP A 97 -7.71 -0.44 8.81
C TRP A 97 -8.30 -0.80 10.17
N THR A 98 -9.34 -0.07 10.54
CA THR A 98 -9.93 -0.13 11.88
C THR A 98 -10.52 -1.50 12.22
N GLU A 99 -11.15 -2.15 11.25
CA GLU A 99 -11.80 -3.46 11.47
C GLU A 99 -10.78 -4.57 11.72
N GLN A 100 -9.63 -4.50 11.09
CA GLN A 100 -8.56 -5.49 11.20
C GLN A 100 -7.47 -5.07 12.20
N ASN A 101 -7.53 -3.86 12.74
CA ASN A 101 -6.52 -3.27 13.63
C ASN A 101 -5.10 -3.33 13.06
N MET A 102 -4.92 -2.98 11.78
CA MET A 102 -3.62 -3.05 11.13
C MET A 102 -3.31 -1.85 10.25
N PRO A 103 -2.03 -1.50 10.07
CA PRO A 103 -1.61 -0.53 9.07
C PRO A 103 -1.78 -1.11 7.66
N VAL A 104 -2.13 -0.26 6.72
CA VAL A 104 -2.32 -0.60 5.30
C VAL A 104 -1.73 0.50 4.45
N PHE A 105 -0.92 0.14 3.45
CA PHE A 105 -0.51 1.10 2.41
C PHE A 105 -1.62 1.23 1.39
N LYS A 106 -1.93 2.45 0.98
CA LYS A 106 -2.97 2.76 -0.02
C LYS A 106 -2.44 3.68 -1.09
N HIS A 107 -2.86 3.42 -2.32
CA HIS A 107 -2.67 4.33 -3.45
C HIS A 107 -3.86 4.25 -4.41
N ALA A 108 -4.13 5.34 -5.09
CA ALA A 108 -5.18 5.41 -6.10
C ALA A 108 -4.61 5.99 -7.40
N VAL A 109 -4.92 5.36 -8.53
CA VAL A 109 -4.46 5.74 -9.86
C VAL A 109 -5.67 6.09 -10.71
N ILE A 110 -5.71 7.32 -11.21
CA ILE A 110 -6.71 7.72 -12.21
C ILE A 110 -6.18 7.30 -13.58
N LEU A 111 -6.98 6.52 -14.30
CA LEU A 111 -6.65 5.99 -15.62
C LEU A 111 -7.53 6.64 -16.69
N ASN A 112 -6.97 6.89 -17.87
CA ASN A 112 -7.70 7.47 -19.00
C ASN A 112 -7.51 6.61 -20.25
N ASP A 113 -8.50 6.59 -21.15
CA ASP A 113 -8.54 5.79 -22.39
C ASP A 113 -7.35 5.97 -23.33
N ASN A 114 -6.80 7.16 -23.37
CA ASN A 114 -5.72 7.51 -24.27
C ASN A 114 -4.34 7.41 -23.62
N GLU A 115 -4.26 6.78 -22.44
CA GLU A 115 -3.00 6.67 -21.71
C GLU A 115 -2.15 5.53 -22.30
N ALA A 116 -1.06 5.90 -22.97
CA ALA A 116 -0.04 4.94 -23.35
C ALA A 116 0.64 4.39 -22.07
N ASN A 117 0.83 3.07 -21.99
CA ASN A 117 1.56 2.40 -20.90
C ASN A 117 0.81 2.26 -19.55
N VAL A 118 -0.50 2.05 -19.56
CA VAL A 118 -1.28 1.76 -18.34
C VAL A 118 -0.72 0.58 -17.56
N GLU A 119 -0.34 -0.50 -18.24
CA GLU A 119 0.27 -1.68 -17.62
C GLU A 119 1.55 -1.33 -16.84
N SER A 120 2.44 -0.55 -17.45
CA SER A 120 3.68 -0.09 -16.79
C SER A 120 3.37 0.79 -15.57
N LYS A 121 2.34 1.63 -15.64
CA LYS A 121 1.92 2.49 -14.53
C LYS A 121 1.38 1.66 -13.36
N ILE A 122 0.55 0.66 -13.65
CA ILE A 122 0.04 -0.27 -12.64
C ILE A 122 1.20 -1.06 -12.01
N ALA A 123 2.11 -1.59 -12.82
CA ALA A 123 3.29 -2.31 -12.34
C ALA A 123 4.17 -1.45 -11.41
N GLN A 124 4.41 -0.19 -11.77
CA GLN A 124 5.16 0.75 -10.93
C GLN A 124 4.49 1.00 -9.58
N VAL A 125 3.18 1.15 -9.55
CA VAL A 125 2.43 1.36 -8.30
C VAL A 125 2.48 0.12 -7.40
N ILE A 126 2.39 -1.08 -7.99
CA ILE A 126 2.57 -2.35 -7.27
C ILE A 126 3.97 -2.42 -6.65
N ASP A 127 5.01 -2.14 -7.43
CA ASP A 127 6.39 -2.13 -6.96
C ASP A 127 6.62 -1.15 -5.79
N ILE A 128 6.06 0.05 -5.88
CA ILE A 128 6.15 1.05 -4.83
C ILE A 128 5.45 0.54 -3.56
N ALA A 129 4.23 0.01 -3.67
CA ALA A 129 3.49 -0.50 -2.54
C ALA A 129 4.24 -1.62 -1.80
N ILE A 130 4.79 -2.59 -2.54
CA ILE A 130 5.58 -3.68 -1.97
C ILE A 130 6.84 -3.14 -1.28
N LYS A 131 7.61 -2.27 -1.93
CA LYS A 131 8.84 -1.69 -1.38
C LYS A 131 8.59 -0.88 -0.11
N GLU A 132 7.53 -0.06 -0.10
CA GLU A 132 7.19 0.73 1.08
C GLU A 132 6.71 -0.14 2.25
N CYS A 133 5.91 -1.17 1.98
CA CYS A 133 5.51 -2.14 2.98
C CYS A 133 6.73 -2.90 3.53
N GLU A 134 7.65 -3.37 2.68
CA GLU A 134 8.89 -4.03 3.12
C GLU A 134 9.80 -3.11 3.94
N ARG A 135 9.89 -1.83 3.58
CA ARG A 135 10.64 -0.83 4.34
C ARG A 135 10.05 -0.60 5.72
N MET A 136 8.74 -0.50 5.81
CA MET A 136 8.04 -0.15 7.05
C MET A 136 7.77 -1.34 7.97
N TYR A 137 7.68 -2.56 7.45
CA TYR A 137 7.38 -3.75 8.24
C TYR A 137 8.28 -3.92 9.48
N PRO A 138 9.64 -3.92 9.37
CA PRO A 138 10.50 -4.11 10.54
C PRO A 138 10.36 -2.96 11.55
N ILE A 139 10.04 -1.75 11.07
CA ILE A 139 9.86 -0.59 11.94
C ILE A 139 8.57 -0.73 12.75
N PHE A 140 7.45 -1.05 12.11
CA PHE A 140 6.20 -1.37 12.83
C PHE A 140 6.40 -2.53 13.81
N ASN A 141 7.06 -3.59 13.37
CA ASN A 141 7.26 -4.77 14.19
C ASN A 141 8.05 -4.46 15.46
N VAL A 142 9.14 -3.69 15.39
CA VAL A 142 9.93 -3.36 16.59
C VAL A 142 9.19 -2.43 17.56
N VAL A 143 8.37 -1.51 17.05
CA VAL A 143 7.54 -0.64 17.89
C VAL A 143 6.47 -1.44 18.62
N LEU A 144 5.81 -2.36 17.91
CA LEU A 144 4.69 -3.13 18.46
C LEU A 144 5.15 -4.27 19.38
N THR A 145 6.23 -4.98 19.04
CA THR A 145 6.69 -6.15 19.79
C THR A 145 7.67 -5.81 20.90
N LYS A 146 8.52 -4.79 20.71
CA LYS A 146 9.56 -4.40 21.69
C LYS A 146 9.24 -3.09 22.42
N GLY A 147 8.10 -2.45 22.10
CA GLY A 147 7.70 -1.20 22.73
C GLY A 147 8.62 0.00 22.42
N MET A 148 9.41 -0.09 21.35
CA MET A 148 10.28 1.02 20.95
C MET A 148 9.47 2.28 20.66
N ASN A 149 10.02 3.44 21.00
CA ASN A 149 9.39 4.71 20.64
C ASN A 149 9.34 4.87 19.10
N PRO A 150 8.22 5.30 18.51
CA PRO A 150 8.06 5.46 17.08
C PRO A 150 9.15 6.28 16.40
N ARG A 151 9.51 7.46 16.96
CA ARG A 151 10.55 8.32 16.40
C ARG A 151 11.93 7.65 16.42
N GLN A 152 12.23 6.91 17.49
CA GLN A 152 13.49 6.17 17.59
C GLN A 152 13.56 5.02 16.57
N ALA A 153 12.44 4.36 16.31
CA ALA A 153 12.36 3.31 15.31
C ALA A 153 12.52 3.83 13.88
N MET A 154 11.96 5.01 13.58
CA MET A 154 12.06 5.65 12.27
C MET A 154 13.44 6.26 12.02
N TYR A 155 14.03 6.90 13.03
CA TYR A 155 15.28 7.68 12.90
C TYR A 155 16.37 7.19 13.86
N PRO A 156 16.87 5.96 13.71
CA PRO A 156 17.86 5.40 14.64
C PRO A 156 19.15 6.22 14.72
N LYS A 157 19.54 6.92 13.65
CA LYS A 157 20.72 7.78 13.61
C LYS A 157 20.62 9.06 14.47
N MET A 158 19.40 9.49 14.82
CA MET A 158 19.23 10.66 15.71
C MET A 158 19.67 10.39 17.16
N MET A 159 19.76 9.11 17.56
CA MET A 159 20.16 8.74 18.92
C MET A 159 21.69 8.74 19.14
N GLU A 160 22.48 8.51 18.09
CA GLU A 160 23.95 8.53 18.21
C GLU A 160 24.49 9.94 18.50
N THR A 161 23.74 10.99 18.11
CA THR A 161 24.16 12.40 18.30
C THR A 161 23.89 12.93 19.73
N ILE A 162 22.97 12.32 20.49
CA ILE A 162 22.61 12.76 21.84
C ILE A 162 23.51 12.10 22.91
N GLY A 163 24.18 11.00 22.55
CA GLY A 163 25.07 10.25 23.45
C GLY A 163 26.54 10.69 23.46
N GLN A 164 26.90 11.74 22.69
CA GLN A 164 28.28 12.25 22.57
C GLN A 164 28.42 13.71 23.05
N ALA A 165 27.56 14.18 23.92
CA ALA A 165 27.68 15.49 24.55
C ALA A 165 28.12 15.36 26.01
#